data_26e96bd6968bd2e531a23bb46e745616
#
_entry.id   26e96bd6968bd2e531a23bb46e745616
#
_cell.length_a   1.000
_cell.length_b   1.000
_cell.length_c   1.000
_cell.angle_alpha   90.00
_cell.angle_beta   90.00
_cell.angle_gamma   90.00
#
_symmetry.space_group_name_H-M   'P 1'
#
loop_
_entity.id
_entity.type
_entity.pdbx_description
1 polymer ?
#
loop_
_entity_poly.entity_id
_entity_poly.type
_entity_poly.pdbx_seq_one_letter_code
_entity_poly.pdbx_strand_id
1 'polypeptide(L)'
;DLEGVTARLAHLRPLGMRLEHLSGTGGGTIINDTWNHDLDGLSTALEALERLGDRRKKAVVLSDIVPFDRNDEGQFARLRHTLALREVDRWIAVGPQLSHGIPGIDPDAIQHYATTEELLDSAALDGLQGWNVLVKGARPFAFERVARALEANPHTTVFDLDLGRLAHNLQLHRDQIGRPIMGMVKAFAYGAGDAVAVELDRLGIERLAVAFAEEGIALRKAGVRCPIMVLNADPQRFTDLLAWHLEPEVHNLITLKQWGHALLSAAPSDGHSRGVHLKVETGMHRLGLGTEEAATAGSQCAEMGIPIISVYSHLSAADDPAADHHTQQQIDQYVSACEDIRKGWEAAGSGPLSFIQHLANTAGAARFPQARFDMVRIGLGLYGLDASGTTEGLLPIGRFHTRISHIHDVPPGEAVGYGAKDKSGHPRRIATLPVGYADGLPRAAGMGKASLFAGGRKCPTVGPVCMDGCMIDITGLEVQVGDSVEVFGDHAAIEDLAAATDTIPYEILCRIPQRVRRRHLRT
;
A
#
# COMPACT_ATOMS: atom_id res chain seq x y z
N ASP A 1 9.28 35.83 8.29
CA ASP A 1 8.22 35.90 9.29
C ASP A 1 8.22 34.60 10.09
N LEU A 2 8.57 34.69 11.40
CA LEU A 2 8.70 33.55 12.29
C LEU A 2 7.36 32.83 12.53
N GLU A 3 6.25 33.55 12.53
CA GLU A 3 4.89 32.97 12.68
C GLU A 3 4.53 32.10 11.47
N GLY A 4 4.87 32.53 10.25
CA GLY A 4 4.65 31.75 9.04
C GLY A 4 5.50 30.47 8.98
N VAL A 5 6.72 30.51 9.53
CA VAL A 5 7.59 29.31 9.66
C VAL A 5 7.03 28.35 10.71
N THR A 6 6.60 28.84 11.86
CA THR A 6 6.01 28.01 12.93
C THR A 6 4.71 27.35 12.47
N ALA A 7 3.85 28.08 11.75
CA ALA A 7 2.62 27.51 11.17
C ALA A 7 2.92 26.41 10.14
N ARG A 8 3.97 26.57 9.31
CA ARG A 8 4.38 25.53 8.35
C ARG A 8 5.02 24.33 9.03
N LEU A 9 5.79 24.53 10.09
CA LEU A 9 6.37 23.45 10.89
C LEU A 9 5.29 22.60 11.59
N ALA A 10 4.18 23.21 12.02
CA ALA A 10 3.05 22.50 12.61
C ALA A 10 2.32 21.55 11.63
N HIS A 11 2.47 21.77 10.32
CA HIS A 11 1.92 20.91 9.28
C HIS A 11 2.90 19.85 8.74
N LEU A 12 4.15 19.85 9.20
CA LEU A 12 5.08 18.77 8.88
C LEU A 12 4.63 17.51 9.60
N ARG A 13 4.23 16.50 8.84
CA ARG A 13 4.01 15.17 9.40
C ARG A 13 5.37 14.63 9.90
N PRO A 14 5.45 14.13 11.15
CA PRO A 14 6.66 13.44 11.60
C PRO A 14 6.98 12.32 10.61
N LEU A 15 8.26 12.14 10.30
CA LEU A 15 8.71 10.96 9.58
C LEU A 15 8.39 9.77 10.48
N GLY A 16 7.63 8.80 9.98
CA GLY A 16 7.31 7.59 10.72
C GLY A 16 8.57 6.93 11.29
N MET A 17 8.48 6.36 12.49
CA MET A 17 9.58 5.73 13.23
C MET A 17 10.71 6.70 13.67
N ARG A 18 10.52 8.01 13.63
CA ARG A 18 11.46 9.02 14.17
C ARG A 18 10.74 9.95 15.13
N LEU A 19 10.84 9.68 16.43
CA LEU A 19 10.12 10.38 17.49
C LEU A 19 8.61 10.52 17.20
N GLU A 20 8.06 9.51 16.54
CA GLU A 20 6.63 9.47 16.16
C GLU A 20 5.79 9.21 17.42
N HIS A 21 4.80 10.07 17.67
CA HIS A 21 3.90 9.93 18.81
C HIS A 21 2.68 9.09 18.41
N LEU A 22 2.52 7.94 19.08
CA LEU A 22 1.38 7.03 18.89
C LEU A 22 0.57 6.96 20.18
N SER A 23 -0.73 6.72 20.07
CA SER A 23 -1.57 6.45 21.24
C SER A 23 -1.30 5.04 21.77
N GLY A 24 -0.96 4.92 23.04
CA GLY A 24 -0.74 3.64 23.71
C GLY A 24 -2.01 3.05 24.33
N THR A 25 -2.03 1.72 24.50
CA THR A 25 -3.09 1.01 25.23
C THR A 25 -3.27 1.58 26.64
N GLY A 26 -4.52 1.76 27.09
CA GLY A 26 -4.80 2.39 28.40
C GLY A 26 -4.58 3.90 28.45
N GLY A 27 -4.42 4.56 27.29
CA GLY A 27 -4.36 6.02 27.14
C GLY A 27 -2.97 6.63 27.38
N GLY A 28 -1.91 5.84 27.45
CA GLY A 28 -0.52 6.31 27.47
C GLY A 28 -0.06 6.80 26.08
N THR A 29 1.13 7.39 26.01
CA THR A 29 1.76 7.81 24.75
C THR A 29 2.96 6.91 24.44
N ILE A 30 3.07 6.42 23.22
CA ILE A 30 4.24 5.72 22.72
C ILE A 30 5.04 6.66 21.84
N ILE A 31 6.31 6.81 22.14
CA ILE A 31 7.28 7.48 21.28
C ILE A 31 7.99 6.39 20.47
N ASN A 32 7.66 6.29 19.19
CA ASN A 32 8.26 5.36 18.25
C ASN A 32 9.48 6.00 17.60
N ASP A 33 10.69 5.55 17.99
CA ASP A 33 11.97 5.99 17.43
C ASP A 33 12.81 4.79 16.99
N THR A 34 12.25 4.00 16.08
CA THR A 34 12.78 2.68 15.68
C THR A 34 13.53 2.71 14.34
N TRP A 35 13.87 3.89 13.84
CA TRP A 35 14.60 4.02 12.57
C TRP A 35 16.09 3.67 12.70
N ASN A 36 16.75 4.22 13.70
CA ASN A 36 18.14 3.93 14.03
C ASN A 36 18.37 4.09 15.53
N HIS A 37 19.43 3.46 16.05
CA HIS A 37 19.80 3.53 17.45
C HIS A 37 21.27 3.91 17.60
N ASP A 38 21.50 5.19 17.90
CA ASP A 38 22.78 5.77 18.31
C ASP A 38 22.64 6.47 19.67
N LEU A 39 23.76 6.74 20.35
CA LEU A 39 23.75 7.31 21.70
C LEU A 39 23.23 8.75 21.75
N ASP A 40 23.48 9.56 20.72
CA ASP A 40 23.07 10.95 20.69
C ASP A 40 21.54 11.04 20.43
N GLY A 41 21.03 10.22 19.52
CA GLY A 41 19.60 10.06 19.30
C GLY A 41 18.86 9.49 20.51
N LEU A 42 19.49 8.65 21.32
CA LEU A 42 18.91 8.15 22.56
C LEU A 42 18.65 9.27 23.56
N SER A 43 19.59 10.18 23.76
CA SER A 43 19.40 11.34 24.64
C SER A 43 18.21 12.20 24.21
N THR A 44 18.12 12.49 22.91
CA THR A 44 17.00 13.27 22.33
C THR A 44 15.65 12.58 22.52
N ALA A 45 15.61 11.26 22.35
CA ALA A 45 14.37 10.49 22.52
C ALA A 45 13.92 10.43 23.98
N LEU A 46 14.84 10.31 24.93
CA LEU A 46 14.55 10.38 26.36
C LEU A 46 14.04 11.76 26.78
N GLU A 47 14.61 12.83 26.25
CA GLU A 47 14.07 14.18 26.47
C GLU A 47 12.65 14.34 25.96
N ALA A 48 12.33 13.74 24.82
CA ALA A 48 10.97 13.76 24.30
C ALA A 48 10.00 13.00 25.23
N LEU A 49 10.40 11.87 25.81
CA LEU A 49 9.61 11.14 26.80
C LEU A 49 9.37 11.96 28.08
N GLU A 50 10.37 12.70 28.55
CA GLU A 50 10.24 13.56 29.73
C GLU A 50 9.28 14.75 29.50
N ARG A 51 9.32 15.34 28.31
CA ARG A 51 8.47 16.47 27.92
C ARG A 51 6.98 16.15 27.85
N LEU A 52 6.58 14.87 27.88
CA LEU A 52 5.17 14.48 27.90
C LEU A 52 4.44 15.00 29.14
N GLY A 53 5.16 15.35 30.23
CA GLY A 53 4.69 16.24 31.31
C GLY A 53 3.51 15.75 32.17
N ASP A 54 2.99 14.55 31.90
CA ASP A 54 1.94 13.94 32.69
C ASP A 54 2.50 13.07 33.83
N ARG A 55 1.65 12.72 34.82
CA ARG A 55 2.06 11.92 35.99
C ARG A 55 2.11 10.42 35.71
N ARG A 56 2.10 10.00 34.45
CA ARG A 56 2.11 8.57 34.10
C ARG A 56 3.49 7.99 34.29
N LYS A 57 3.51 6.70 34.63
CA LYS A 57 4.77 5.93 34.65
C LYS A 57 5.41 5.91 33.27
N LYS A 58 6.72 5.88 33.25
CA LYS A 58 7.55 5.91 32.04
C LYS A 58 8.30 4.59 31.88
N ALA A 59 8.25 4.04 30.69
CA ALA A 59 9.05 2.88 30.32
C ALA A 59 9.90 3.17 29.07
N VAL A 60 11.05 2.50 28.99
CA VAL A 60 11.93 2.57 27.82
C VAL A 60 12.25 1.15 27.37
N VAL A 61 12.00 0.88 26.10
CA VAL A 61 12.33 -0.37 25.43
C VAL A 61 13.42 -0.08 24.41
N LEU A 62 14.61 -0.68 24.59
CA LEU A 62 15.80 -0.46 23.79
C LEU A 62 16.27 -1.74 23.10
N SER A 63 16.71 -1.65 21.83
CA SER A 63 17.52 -2.71 21.21
C SER A 63 19.01 -2.47 21.48
N ASP A 64 19.87 -3.41 21.10
CA ASP A 64 21.31 -3.15 20.99
C ASP A 64 21.57 -1.92 20.14
N ILE A 65 22.62 -1.18 20.49
CA ILE A 65 23.11 0.00 19.75
C ILE A 65 23.99 -0.49 18.60
N VAL A 66 23.80 0.05 17.42
CA VAL A 66 24.56 -0.36 16.23
C VAL A 66 25.16 0.88 15.53
N PRO A 67 26.47 0.96 15.33
CA PRO A 67 27.52 0.05 15.81
C PRO A 67 27.85 0.27 17.29
N PHE A 68 28.08 -0.80 18.02
CA PHE A 68 28.47 -0.75 19.42
C PHE A 68 29.67 -1.66 19.66
N ASP A 69 30.79 -1.09 20.16
CA ASP A 69 31.96 -1.85 20.52
C ASP A 69 31.97 -2.12 22.05
N ARG A 70 31.87 -3.39 22.41
CA ARG A 70 31.94 -3.84 23.81
C ARG A 70 33.23 -3.48 24.53
N ASN A 71 34.33 -3.28 23.80
CA ASN A 71 35.61 -2.92 24.33
C ASN A 71 35.80 -1.39 24.49
N ASP A 72 34.80 -0.60 24.02
CA ASP A 72 34.80 0.85 24.17
C ASP A 72 34.16 1.26 25.51
N GLU A 73 34.98 1.36 26.55
CA GLU A 73 34.54 1.82 27.87
C GLU A 73 33.90 3.21 27.83
N GLY A 74 34.27 4.05 26.87
CA GLY A 74 33.70 5.38 26.69
C GLY A 74 32.24 5.33 26.24
N GLN A 75 31.87 4.42 25.34
CA GLN A 75 30.47 4.22 24.91
C GLN A 75 29.61 3.68 26.07
N PHE A 76 30.12 2.72 26.84
CA PHE A 76 29.44 2.23 28.04
C PHE A 76 29.25 3.29 29.11
N ALA A 77 30.27 4.11 29.35
CA ALA A 77 30.18 5.21 30.31
C ALA A 77 29.14 6.25 29.89
N ARG A 78 29.10 6.60 28.62
CA ARG A 78 28.09 7.51 28.05
C ARG A 78 26.67 6.92 28.16
N LEU A 79 26.46 5.65 27.79
CA LEU A 79 25.19 4.97 27.90
C LEU A 79 24.71 4.98 29.37
N ARG A 80 25.54 4.54 30.29
CA ARG A 80 25.26 4.55 31.73
C ARG A 80 24.89 5.94 32.25
N HIS A 81 25.64 6.96 31.86
CA HIS A 81 25.37 8.35 32.26
C HIS A 81 24.02 8.81 31.72
N THR A 82 23.73 8.51 30.46
CA THR A 82 22.44 8.86 29.80
C THR A 82 21.26 8.20 30.50
N LEU A 83 21.40 6.94 30.92
CA LEU A 83 20.34 6.20 31.61
C LEU A 83 20.14 6.63 33.07
N ALA A 84 21.24 6.85 33.80
CA ALA A 84 21.23 7.19 35.25
C ALA A 84 20.62 8.57 35.56
N LEU A 85 20.59 9.48 34.61
CA LEU A 85 20.06 10.85 34.78
C LEU A 85 18.53 10.97 34.53
N ARG A 86 17.86 9.87 34.23
CA ARG A 86 16.47 9.89 33.76
C ARG A 86 15.54 9.19 34.75
N GLU A 87 14.39 9.83 35.03
CA GLU A 87 13.33 9.23 35.83
C GLU A 87 12.48 8.30 34.94
N VAL A 88 12.91 7.04 34.86
CA VAL A 88 12.20 5.97 34.11
C VAL A 88 11.88 4.84 35.09
N ASP A 89 10.61 4.45 35.15
CA ASP A 89 10.13 3.43 36.08
C ASP A 89 10.46 1.99 35.64
N ARG A 90 10.68 1.76 34.33
CA ARG A 90 11.01 0.42 33.80
C ARG A 90 11.88 0.51 32.57
N TRP A 91 12.92 -0.31 32.55
CA TRP A 91 13.81 -0.51 31.40
C TRP A 91 13.66 -1.92 30.86
N ILE A 92 13.53 -2.06 29.54
CA ILE A 92 13.53 -3.32 28.82
C ILE A 92 14.60 -3.25 27.74
N ALA A 93 15.51 -4.21 27.73
CA ALA A 93 16.61 -4.29 26.78
C ALA A 93 16.50 -5.55 25.93
N VAL A 94 16.74 -5.43 24.62
CA VAL A 94 16.65 -6.52 23.65
C VAL A 94 17.93 -6.60 22.85
N GLY A 95 18.48 -7.80 22.79
CA GLY A 95 19.67 -8.10 22.00
C GLY A 95 20.81 -8.72 22.80
N PRO A 96 21.72 -9.42 22.12
CA PRO A 96 22.80 -10.16 22.78
C PRO A 96 23.80 -9.27 23.52
N GLN A 97 23.94 -7.99 23.16
CA GLN A 97 24.88 -7.09 23.83
C GLN A 97 24.33 -6.56 25.15
N LEU A 98 23.07 -6.10 25.15
CA LEU A 98 22.40 -5.57 26.33
C LEU A 98 21.90 -6.68 27.28
N SER A 99 21.71 -7.92 26.80
CA SER A 99 21.29 -9.06 27.63
C SER A 99 22.31 -9.45 28.72
N HIS A 100 23.56 -9.03 28.59
CA HIS A 100 24.59 -9.28 29.59
C HIS A 100 24.69 -8.16 30.67
N GLY A 101 23.71 -7.24 30.66
CA GLY A 101 23.69 -6.09 31.57
C GLY A 101 24.48 -4.89 31.08
N ILE A 102 24.23 -3.76 31.70
CA ILE A 102 24.97 -2.51 31.48
C ILE A 102 25.86 -2.28 32.70
N PRO A 103 27.19 -2.23 32.54
CA PRO A 103 28.09 -2.09 33.68
C PRO A 103 27.75 -0.89 34.57
N GLY A 104 27.54 -1.14 35.86
CA GLY A 104 27.25 -0.12 36.86
C GLY A 104 25.75 0.27 36.95
N ILE A 105 24.86 -0.45 36.29
CA ILE A 105 23.42 -0.40 36.54
C ILE A 105 23.02 -1.72 37.20
N ASP A 106 22.14 -1.61 38.20
CA ASP A 106 21.60 -2.78 38.89
C ASP A 106 20.93 -3.74 37.86
N PRO A 107 21.37 -5.00 37.76
CA PRO A 107 20.76 -5.98 36.85
C PRO A 107 19.26 -6.14 37.05
N ASP A 108 18.75 -5.97 38.28
CA ASP A 108 17.33 -6.08 38.59
C ASP A 108 16.50 -4.87 38.11
N ALA A 109 17.15 -3.77 37.73
CA ALA A 109 16.50 -2.58 37.19
C ALA A 109 16.17 -2.72 35.70
N ILE A 110 16.74 -3.69 34.99
CA ILE A 110 16.59 -3.88 33.56
C ILE A 110 16.09 -5.31 33.25
N GLN A 111 14.96 -5.41 32.56
CA GLN A 111 14.51 -6.69 32.01
C GLN A 111 15.18 -6.94 30.65
N HIS A 112 15.77 -8.12 30.48
CA HIS A 112 16.55 -8.48 29.29
C HIS A 112 15.87 -9.58 28.48
N TYR A 113 15.92 -9.44 27.14
CA TYR A 113 15.45 -10.42 26.17
C TYR A 113 16.51 -10.59 25.07
N ALA A 114 16.74 -11.81 24.62
CA ALA A 114 17.74 -12.07 23.58
C ALA A 114 17.28 -11.56 22.20
N THR A 115 15.97 -11.64 21.92
CA THR A 115 15.40 -11.27 20.64
C THR A 115 14.09 -10.47 20.80
N THR A 116 13.68 -9.80 19.74
CA THR A 116 12.38 -9.11 19.68
C THR A 116 11.22 -10.09 19.79
N GLU A 117 11.36 -11.28 19.24
CA GLU A 117 10.38 -12.36 19.34
C GLU A 117 10.16 -12.75 20.80
N GLU A 118 11.22 -13.01 21.54
CA GLU A 118 11.15 -13.37 22.96
C GLU A 118 10.44 -12.28 23.79
N LEU A 119 10.71 -11.01 23.53
CA LEU A 119 10.00 -9.91 24.17
C LEU A 119 8.51 -9.90 23.80
N LEU A 120 8.17 -10.07 22.52
CA LEU A 120 6.78 -10.05 22.04
C LEU A 120 5.96 -11.22 22.57
N ASP A 121 6.58 -12.38 22.79
CA ASP A 121 5.94 -13.59 23.35
C ASP A 121 5.82 -13.53 24.88
N SER A 122 6.49 -12.56 25.52
CA SER A 122 6.43 -12.36 26.98
C SER A 122 5.25 -11.48 27.39
N ALA A 123 4.85 -11.55 28.68
CA ALA A 123 3.86 -10.66 29.29
C ALA A 123 4.41 -9.26 29.65
N ALA A 124 5.67 -8.95 29.32
CA ALA A 124 6.30 -7.70 29.75
C ALA A 124 5.63 -6.45 29.17
N LEU A 125 5.15 -6.53 27.91
CA LEU A 125 4.47 -5.44 27.25
C LEU A 125 3.05 -5.21 27.79
N ASP A 126 2.36 -6.24 28.25
CA ASP A 126 1.02 -6.13 28.85
C ASP A 126 1.04 -5.27 30.13
N GLY A 127 2.13 -5.31 30.86
CA GLY A 127 2.35 -4.51 32.06
C GLY A 127 2.60 -3.02 31.81
N LEU A 128 2.65 -2.57 30.56
CA LEU A 128 2.89 -1.17 30.17
C LEU A 128 1.60 -0.42 29.75
N GLN A 129 0.43 -1.00 29.96
CA GLN A 129 -0.84 -0.34 29.66
C GLN A 129 -0.98 0.95 30.50
N GLY A 130 -1.32 2.05 29.84
CA GLY A 130 -1.46 3.37 30.46
C GLY A 130 -0.14 4.10 30.76
N TRP A 131 0.99 3.54 30.39
CA TRP A 131 2.31 4.15 30.58
C TRP A 131 2.70 4.99 29.35
N ASN A 132 3.61 5.94 29.56
CA ASN A 132 4.35 6.58 28.48
C ASN A 132 5.57 5.72 28.14
N VAL A 133 5.68 5.30 26.89
CA VAL A 133 6.71 4.32 26.50
C VAL A 133 7.54 4.88 25.35
N LEU A 134 8.86 4.92 25.52
CA LEU A 134 9.80 5.12 24.43
C LEU A 134 10.21 3.75 23.88
N VAL A 135 9.98 3.54 22.59
CA VAL A 135 10.50 2.38 21.85
C VAL A 135 11.59 2.86 20.91
N LYS A 136 12.85 2.51 21.22
CA LYS A 136 14.02 2.90 20.43
C LYS A 136 14.84 1.68 20.05
N GLY A 137 15.00 1.46 18.75
CA GLY A 137 15.70 0.28 18.29
C GLY A 137 16.35 0.43 16.92
N ALA A 138 17.39 -0.38 16.67
CA ALA A 138 18.04 -0.47 15.38
C ALA A 138 17.24 -1.36 14.41
N ARG A 139 17.34 -1.09 13.12
CA ARG A 139 16.62 -1.82 12.06
C ARG A 139 16.71 -3.35 12.10
N PRO A 140 17.87 -3.96 12.41
CA PRO A 140 17.96 -5.43 12.46
C PRO A 140 17.03 -6.08 13.50
N PHE A 141 16.58 -5.31 14.49
CA PHE A 141 15.69 -5.80 15.56
C PHE A 141 14.19 -5.65 15.23
N ALA A 142 13.84 -5.03 14.10
CA ALA A 142 12.42 -4.83 13.69
C ALA A 142 11.55 -4.26 14.84
N PHE A 143 12.06 -3.25 15.57
CA PHE A 143 11.48 -2.71 16.79
C PHE A 143 10.16 -1.96 16.57
N GLU A 144 9.85 -1.61 15.34
CA GLU A 144 8.52 -1.15 14.95
C GLU A 144 7.41 -2.16 15.32
N ARG A 145 7.73 -3.45 15.45
CA ARG A 145 6.80 -4.49 15.93
C ARG A 145 6.46 -4.29 17.41
N VAL A 146 7.42 -3.89 18.23
CA VAL A 146 7.21 -3.58 19.65
C VAL A 146 6.34 -2.33 19.80
N ALA A 147 6.63 -1.26 19.05
CA ALA A 147 5.81 -0.05 19.07
C ALA A 147 4.36 -0.35 18.68
N ARG A 148 4.16 -1.20 17.67
CA ARG A 148 2.82 -1.67 17.24
C ARG A 148 2.11 -2.52 18.29
N ALA A 149 2.82 -3.35 19.04
CA ALA A 149 2.22 -4.18 20.09
C ALA A 149 1.67 -3.34 21.25
N LEU A 150 2.30 -2.19 21.53
CA LEU A 150 1.92 -1.25 22.58
C LEU A 150 0.84 -0.24 22.14
N GLU A 151 0.69 -0.03 20.82
CA GLU A 151 -0.21 0.97 20.26
C GLU A 151 -1.67 0.68 20.62
N ALA A 152 -2.38 1.69 21.14
CA ALA A 152 -3.83 1.64 21.31
C ALA A 152 -4.45 1.52 19.92
N ASN A 153 -5.08 0.39 19.68
CA ASN A 153 -5.70 0.09 18.41
C ASN A 153 -7.20 0.50 18.49
N PRO A 154 -7.58 1.76 18.20
CA PRO A 154 -8.99 2.17 18.20
C PRO A 154 -9.76 1.45 17.07
N HIS A 155 -9.07 0.99 16.02
CA HIS A 155 -9.66 0.25 14.91
C HIS A 155 -9.22 -1.21 14.96
N THR A 156 -10.15 -2.08 15.33
CA THR A 156 -9.99 -3.54 15.27
C THR A 156 -10.10 -4.08 13.84
N THR A 157 -10.47 -3.21 12.88
CA THR A 157 -10.56 -3.52 11.44
C THR A 157 -9.22 -3.25 10.77
N VAL A 158 -8.67 -4.28 10.15
CA VAL A 158 -7.30 -4.30 9.61
C VAL A 158 -7.28 -4.89 8.21
N PHE A 159 -6.43 -4.33 7.35
CA PHE A 159 -6.12 -4.88 6.04
C PHE A 159 -4.68 -5.41 6.05
N ASP A 160 -4.54 -6.72 6.16
CA ASP A 160 -3.25 -7.41 6.07
C ASP A 160 -2.84 -7.56 4.63
N LEU A 161 -1.56 -7.31 4.35
CA LEU A 161 -0.95 -7.37 3.03
C LEU A 161 0.29 -8.23 3.09
N ASP A 162 0.28 -9.35 2.42
CA ASP A 162 1.40 -10.29 2.36
C ASP A 162 2.34 -9.93 1.20
N LEU A 163 3.46 -9.32 1.53
CA LEU A 163 4.49 -8.93 0.56
C LEU A 163 5.29 -10.15 0.03
N GLY A 164 5.26 -11.29 0.74
CA GLY A 164 5.81 -12.55 0.23
C GLY A 164 4.96 -13.09 -0.92
N ARG A 165 3.63 -13.09 -0.77
CA ARG A 165 2.69 -13.44 -1.85
C ARG A 165 2.78 -12.47 -3.04
N LEU A 166 3.01 -11.18 -2.80
CA LEU A 166 3.27 -10.21 -3.86
C LEU A 166 4.51 -10.57 -4.67
N ALA A 167 5.61 -10.92 -4.00
CA ALA A 167 6.85 -11.35 -4.64
C ALA A 167 6.64 -12.64 -5.45
N HIS A 168 5.90 -13.61 -4.90
CA HIS A 168 5.52 -14.83 -5.60
C HIS A 168 4.73 -14.53 -6.88
N ASN A 169 3.70 -13.70 -6.80
CA ASN A 169 2.87 -13.35 -7.96
C ASN A 169 3.67 -12.63 -9.05
N LEU A 170 4.55 -11.70 -8.67
CA LEU A 170 5.45 -11.04 -9.63
C LEU A 170 6.34 -12.05 -10.33
N GLN A 171 6.95 -12.98 -9.59
CA GLN A 171 7.82 -14.02 -10.16
C GLN A 171 7.04 -14.97 -11.06
N LEU A 172 5.86 -15.40 -10.65
CA LEU A 172 4.95 -16.23 -11.45
C LEU A 172 4.64 -15.58 -12.81
N HIS A 173 4.31 -14.29 -12.81
CA HIS A 173 4.07 -13.56 -14.06
C HIS A 173 5.32 -13.44 -14.92
N ARG A 174 6.49 -13.21 -14.32
CA ARG A 174 7.77 -13.20 -15.03
C ARG A 174 8.04 -14.52 -15.74
N ASP A 175 7.84 -15.64 -15.04
CA ASP A 175 8.09 -16.98 -15.56
C ASP A 175 7.12 -17.37 -16.69
N GLN A 176 5.84 -17.02 -16.54
CA GLN A 176 4.80 -17.36 -17.53
C GLN A 176 4.81 -16.45 -18.76
N ILE A 177 5.11 -15.18 -18.58
CA ILE A 177 5.02 -14.18 -19.65
C ILE A 177 6.32 -14.04 -20.42
N GLY A 178 7.47 -14.12 -19.74
CA GLY A 178 8.79 -13.97 -20.34
C GLY A 178 9.04 -12.57 -20.93
N ARG A 179 8.43 -11.54 -20.38
CA ARG A 179 8.56 -10.13 -20.79
C ARG A 179 8.71 -9.22 -19.57
N PRO A 180 9.36 -8.05 -19.72
CA PRO A 180 9.35 -6.98 -18.73
C PRO A 180 7.94 -6.63 -18.27
N ILE A 181 7.80 -6.28 -16.99
CA ILE A 181 6.50 -5.99 -16.37
C ILE A 181 6.45 -4.54 -15.91
N MET A 182 5.40 -3.83 -16.32
CA MET A 182 4.98 -2.58 -15.70
C MET A 182 3.91 -2.87 -14.65
N GLY A 183 4.21 -2.59 -13.38
CA GLY A 183 3.27 -2.77 -12.27
C GLY A 183 2.29 -1.60 -12.16
N MET A 184 1.00 -1.92 -12.12
CA MET A 184 -0.04 -0.91 -11.94
C MET A 184 -0.29 -0.67 -10.45
N VAL A 185 0.09 0.52 -9.95
CA VAL A 185 -0.01 0.92 -8.53
C VAL A 185 -0.83 2.19 -8.32
N LYS A 186 -1.67 2.54 -9.28
CA LYS A 186 -2.61 3.65 -9.17
C LYS A 186 -3.66 3.45 -8.07
N ALA A 187 -4.37 4.50 -7.69
CA ALA A 187 -5.38 4.50 -6.63
C ALA A 187 -4.83 3.98 -5.30
N PHE A 188 -3.69 4.53 -4.84
CA PHE A 188 -3.00 4.10 -3.62
C PHE A 188 -2.66 2.61 -3.65
N ALA A 189 -2.07 2.16 -4.77
CA ALA A 189 -1.79 0.75 -5.07
C ALA A 189 -3.04 -0.14 -4.89
N TYR A 190 -4.14 0.22 -5.57
CA TYR A 190 -5.45 -0.44 -5.43
C TYR A 190 -5.92 -0.50 -3.96
N GLY A 191 -5.74 0.56 -3.20
CA GLY A 191 -6.07 0.59 -1.78
C GLY A 191 -5.07 -0.10 -0.86
N ALA A 192 -4.07 -0.80 -1.38
CA ALA A 192 -3.09 -1.54 -0.59
C ALA A 192 -2.01 -0.65 0.06
N GLY A 193 -1.77 0.53 -0.50
CA GLY A 193 -0.80 1.49 0.06
C GLY A 193 0.57 1.47 -0.62
N ASP A 194 1.33 2.53 -0.39
CA ASP A 194 2.61 2.78 -1.06
C ASP A 194 3.66 1.66 -0.83
N ALA A 195 3.55 0.91 0.27
CA ALA A 195 4.45 -0.19 0.58
C ALA A 195 4.48 -1.29 -0.49
N VAL A 196 3.37 -1.49 -1.22
CA VAL A 196 3.33 -2.42 -2.37
C VAL A 196 4.24 -1.92 -3.49
N ALA A 197 4.19 -0.63 -3.81
CA ALA A 197 5.05 -0.05 -4.85
C ALA A 197 6.53 -0.07 -4.45
N VAL A 198 6.83 0.22 -3.18
CA VAL A 198 8.19 0.15 -2.62
C VAL A 198 8.73 -1.28 -2.69
N GLU A 199 7.91 -2.27 -2.36
CA GLU A 199 8.32 -3.68 -2.44
C GLU A 199 8.53 -4.13 -3.90
N LEU A 200 7.66 -3.73 -4.84
CA LEU A 200 7.85 -4.01 -6.26
C LEU A 200 9.15 -3.41 -6.81
N ASP A 201 9.48 -2.16 -6.42
CA ASP A 201 10.76 -1.51 -6.76
C ASP A 201 11.95 -2.30 -6.20
N ARG A 202 11.88 -2.73 -4.93
CA ARG A 202 12.89 -3.58 -4.28
C ARG A 202 13.07 -4.94 -5.00
N LEU A 203 11.99 -5.51 -5.52
CA LEU A 203 12.00 -6.75 -6.30
C LEU A 203 12.48 -6.55 -7.75
N GLY A 204 12.88 -5.33 -8.10
CA GLY A 204 13.42 -4.99 -9.40
C GLY A 204 12.37 -5.02 -10.50
N ILE A 205 11.16 -4.51 -10.24
CA ILE A 205 10.17 -4.32 -11.31
C ILE A 205 10.69 -3.28 -12.30
N GLU A 206 10.44 -3.51 -13.57
CA GLU A 206 11.04 -2.71 -14.64
C GLU A 206 10.45 -1.30 -14.71
N ARG A 207 9.16 -1.14 -14.37
CA ARG A 207 8.44 0.14 -14.38
C ARG A 207 7.19 0.06 -13.52
N LEU A 208 6.77 1.21 -12.99
CA LEU A 208 5.47 1.37 -12.33
C LEU A 208 4.59 2.33 -13.13
N ALA A 209 3.27 2.23 -12.92
CA ALA A 209 2.32 3.19 -13.48
C ALA A 209 1.29 3.63 -12.43
N VAL A 210 1.07 4.94 -12.38
CA VAL A 210 0.10 5.60 -11.52
C VAL A 210 -0.93 6.38 -12.35
N ALA A 211 -2.04 6.82 -11.75
CA ALA A 211 -3.05 7.59 -12.46
C ALA A 211 -2.68 9.07 -12.57
N PHE A 212 -2.16 9.68 -11.51
CA PHE A 212 -1.93 11.13 -11.41
C PHE A 212 -0.53 11.44 -10.89
N ALA A 213 -0.08 12.68 -11.12
CA ALA A 213 1.23 13.18 -10.70
C ALA A 213 1.45 13.05 -9.18
N GLU A 214 0.41 13.35 -8.38
CA GLU A 214 0.45 13.29 -6.92
C GLU A 214 0.79 11.89 -6.40
N GLU A 215 0.26 10.86 -7.03
CA GLU A 215 0.59 9.46 -6.68
C GLU A 215 2.06 9.16 -6.97
N GLY A 216 2.56 9.55 -8.15
CA GLY A 216 3.97 9.37 -8.52
C GLY A 216 4.92 10.12 -7.57
N ILE A 217 4.58 11.36 -7.20
CA ILE A 217 5.34 12.16 -6.23
C ILE A 217 5.34 11.48 -4.84
N ALA A 218 4.20 10.94 -4.40
CA ALA A 218 4.13 10.20 -3.13
C ALA A 218 5.05 8.97 -3.16
N LEU A 219 5.07 8.21 -4.25
CA LEU A 219 5.96 7.07 -4.42
C LEU A 219 7.44 7.47 -4.45
N ARG A 220 7.81 8.58 -5.11
CA ARG A 220 9.18 9.12 -5.07
C ARG A 220 9.59 9.49 -3.64
N LYS A 221 8.71 10.15 -2.88
CA LYS A 221 8.94 10.46 -1.46
C LYS A 221 9.06 9.20 -0.60
N ALA A 222 8.35 8.14 -0.95
CA ALA A 222 8.47 6.83 -0.30
C ALA A 222 9.75 6.07 -0.67
N GLY A 223 10.56 6.59 -1.61
CA GLY A 223 11.87 6.04 -1.98
C GLY A 223 11.88 5.14 -3.21
N VAL A 224 10.78 5.05 -3.96
CA VAL A 224 10.72 4.32 -5.25
C VAL A 224 11.65 4.97 -6.27
N ARG A 225 12.48 4.18 -6.94
CA ARG A 225 13.52 4.64 -7.89
C ARG A 225 13.26 4.22 -9.33
N CYS A 226 12.59 3.10 -9.57
CA CYS A 226 12.29 2.65 -10.93
C CYS A 226 11.49 3.72 -11.71
N PRO A 227 11.48 3.71 -13.04
CA PRO A 227 10.68 4.61 -13.86
C PRO A 227 9.19 4.54 -13.49
N ILE A 228 8.53 5.70 -13.42
CA ILE A 228 7.09 5.80 -13.09
C ILE A 228 6.37 6.55 -14.21
N MET A 229 5.43 5.86 -14.85
CA MET A 229 4.54 6.41 -15.85
C MET A 229 3.29 7.01 -15.21
N VAL A 230 2.88 8.21 -15.63
CA VAL A 230 1.66 8.89 -15.18
C VAL A 230 0.63 8.86 -16.30
N LEU A 231 -0.49 8.14 -16.08
CA LEU A 231 -1.51 7.84 -17.10
C LEU A 231 -2.43 9.03 -17.45
N ASN A 232 -2.67 9.93 -16.50
CA ASN A 232 -3.45 11.15 -16.71
C ASN A 232 -2.56 12.34 -16.40
N ALA A 233 -1.57 12.56 -17.24
CA ALA A 233 -0.61 13.64 -17.09
C ALA A 233 -1.27 14.99 -17.44
N ASP A 234 -1.63 15.78 -16.41
CA ASP A 234 -2.18 17.12 -16.58
C ASP A 234 -1.07 18.10 -17.01
N PRO A 235 -1.26 18.85 -18.10
CA PRO A 235 -0.30 19.89 -18.52
C PRO A 235 0.07 20.90 -17.44
N GLN A 236 -0.83 21.21 -16.51
CA GLN A 236 -0.55 22.11 -15.38
C GLN A 236 0.47 21.53 -14.38
N ARG A 237 0.72 20.22 -14.44
CA ARG A 237 1.64 19.50 -13.57
C ARG A 237 2.95 19.08 -14.26
N PHE A 238 3.18 19.50 -15.50
CA PHE A 238 4.38 19.09 -16.24
C PHE A 238 5.70 19.50 -15.58
N THR A 239 5.73 20.65 -14.92
CA THR A 239 6.89 21.07 -14.12
C THR A 239 7.15 20.14 -12.96
N ASP A 240 6.11 19.62 -12.32
CA ASP A 240 6.24 18.65 -11.24
C ASP A 240 6.70 17.28 -11.77
N LEU A 241 6.16 16.83 -12.92
CA LEU A 241 6.62 15.59 -13.55
C LEU A 241 8.12 15.66 -13.84
N LEU A 242 8.61 16.77 -14.37
CA LEU A 242 10.03 16.98 -14.63
C LEU A 242 10.86 17.00 -13.34
N ALA A 243 10.39 17.72 -12.31
CA ALA A 243 11.09 17.85 -11.04
C ALA A 243 11.18 16.52 -10.26
N TRP A 244 10.20 15.62 -10.44
CA TRP A 244 10.14 14.32 -9.77
C TRP A 244 10.50 13.13 -10.66
N HIS A 245 11.03 13.39 -11.87
CA HIS A 245 11.42 12.37 -12.84
C HIS A 245 10.29 11.36 -13.12
N LEU A 246 9.10 11.88 -13.38
CA LEU A 246 7.92 11.12 -13.77
C LEU A 246 7.71 11.23 -15.28
N GLU A 247 7.23 10.16 -15.90
CA GLU A 247 7.10 10.03 -17.36
C GLU A 247 5.63 10.17 -17.76
N PRO A 248 5.28 11.20 -18.58
CA PRO A 248 3.88 11.45 -18.94
C PRO A 248 3.35 10.50 -20.00
N GLU A 249 2.09 10.05 -19.82
CA GLU A 249 1.25 9.63 -20.94
C GLU A 249 0.84 10.84 -21.77
N VAL A 250 0.84 10.69 -23.07
CA VAL A 250 0.31 11.67 -24.03
C VAL A 250 -0.65 10.98 -24.97
N HIS A 251 -1.90 11.48 -25.04
CA HIS A 251 -3.00 10.87 -25.76
C HIS A 251 -3.67 11.81 -26.79
N ASN A 252 -3.09 12.98 -27.04
CA ASN A 252 -3.51 13.90 -28.10
C ASN A 252 -2.38 14.85 -28.48
N LEU A 253 -2.46 15.46 -29.66
CA LEU A 253 -1.42 16.34 -30.21
C LEU A 253 -1.29 17.67 -29.44
N ILE A 254 -2.34 18.14 -28.76
CA ILE A 254 -2.29 19.38 -27.97
C ILE A 254 -1.42 19.15 -26.73
N THR A 255 -1.67 18.08 -26.00
CA THR A 255 -0.87 17.70 -24.83
C THR A 255 0.59 17.43 -25.20
N LEU A 256 0.85 16.83 -26.38
CA LEU A 256 2.20 16.63 -26.91
C LEU A 256 2.96 17.97 -27.09
N LYS A 257 2.32 18.95 -27.74
CA LYS A 257 2.91 20.29 -27.91
C LYS A 257 3.17 21.00 -26.58
N GLN A 258 2.22 20.88 -25.63
CA GLN A 258 2.38 21.44 -24.29
C GLN A 258 3.56 20.84 -23.54
N TRP A 259 3.78 19.50 -23.66
CA TRP A 259 4.96 18.86 -23.10
C TRP A 259 6.26 19.39 -23.74
N GLY A 260 6.29 19.52 -25.07
CA GLY A 260 7.43 20.11 -25.76
C GLY A 260 7.76 21.53 -25.27
N HIS A 261 6.75 22.39 -25.06
CA HIS A 261 6.96 23.72 -24.49
C HIS A 261 7.47 23.68 -23.04
N ALA A 262 6.98 22.73 -22.21
CA ALA A 262 7.47 22.55 -20.84
C ALA A 262 8.95 22.16 -20.83
N LEU A 263 9.38 21.31 -21.76
CA LEU A 263 10.79 20.93 -21.91
C LEU A 263 11.71 22.09 -22.24
N LEU A 264 11.26 23.02 -23.09
CA LEU A 264 12.03 24.21 -23.44
C LEU A 264 12.28 25.15 -22.25
N SER A 265 11.34 25.16 -21.29
CA SER A 265 11.41 26.00 -20.10
C SER A 265 12.12 25.32 -18.92
N ALA A 266 12.41 24.03 -19.02
CA ALA A 266 13.02 23.26 -17.95
C ALA A 266 14.55 23.42 -17.92
N ALA A 267 15.14 23.28 -16.72
CA ALA A 267 16.58 23.18 -16.56
C ALA A 267 17.16 22.01 -17.39
N PRO A 268 18.46 22.06 -17.77
CA PRO A 268 19.10 20.94 -18.47
C PRO A 268 18.84 19.60 -17.80
N SER A 269 18.80 18.52 -18.59
CA SER A 269 18.59 17.16 -18.05
C SER A 269 19.74 16.76 -17.15
N ASP A 270 19.41 16.17 -16.02
CA ASP A 270 20.33 15.54 -15.05
C ASP A 270 20.56 14.04 -15.33
N GLY A 271 20.30 13.62 -16.57
CA GLY A 271 20.44 12.21 -17.01
C GLY A 271 19.14 11.41 -16.95
N HIS A 272 18.05 11.98 -16.43
CA HIS A 272 16.75 11.32 -16.46
C HIS A 272 16.05 11.48 -17.81
N SER A 273 15.22 10.49 -18.16
CA SER A 273 14.41 10.52 -19.39
C SER A 273 13.39 11.67 -19.32
N ARG A 274 13.24 12.39 -20.41
CA ARG A 274 12.24 13.46 -20.63
C ARG A 274 11.28 13.13 -21.76
N GLY A 275 11.25 11.85 -22.14
CA GLY A 275 10.38 11.36 -23.20
C GLY A 275 8.94 11.18 -22.76
N VAL A 276 8.15 10.72 -23.69
CA VAL A 276 6.70 10.49 -23.51
C VAL A 276 6.30 9.06 -23.79
N HIS A 277 5.19 8.63 -23.20
CA HIS A 277 4.46 7.42 -23.55
C HIS A 277 3.28 7.82 -24.43
N LEU A 278 3.35 7.54 -25.73
CA LEU A 278 2.25 7.82 -26.65
C LEU A 278 1.18 6.76 -26.52
N LYS A 279 -0.04 7.20 -26.25
CA LYS A 279 -1.20 6.32 -26.21
C LYS A 279 -1.98 6.43 -27.49
N VAL A 280 -2.25 5.30 -28.13
CA VAL A 280 -3.08 5.22 -29.35
C VAL A 280 -4.43 4.61 -29.03
N GLU A 281 -5.47 5.10 -29.73
CA GLU A 281 -6.83 4.58 -29.65
C GLU A 281 -6.98 3.39 -30.60
N THR A 282 -7.47 2.26 -30.07
CA THR A 282 -7.61 1.03 -30.84
C THR A 282 -8.95 0.34 -30.61
N GLY A 283 -9.97 1.05 -30.14
CA GLY A 283 -11.32 0.49 -29.97
C GLY A 283 -11.85 0.53 -28.54
N MET A 284 -11.15 1.16 -27.59
CA MET A 284 -11.68 1.38 -26.24
C MET A 284 -12.48 2.69 -26.11
N HIS A 285 -12.23 3.66 -26.98
CA HIS A 285 -12.89 4.97 -27.06
C HIS A 285 -12.91 5.76 -25.75
N ARG A 286 -11.76 5.75 -25.03
CA ARG A 286 -11.60 6.49 -23.78
C ARG A 286 -10.57 7.62 -23.89
N LEU A 287 -9.35 7.29 -24.25
CA LEU A 287 -8.22 8.19 -24.46
C LEU A 287 -7.27 7.57 -25.48
N GLY A 288 -6.64 8.37 -26.31
CA GLY A 288 -5.63 7.91 -27.27
C GLY A 288 -5.63 8.79 -28.52
N LEU A 289 -4.46 8.91 -29.15
CA LEU A 289 -4.32 9.47 -30.49
C LEU A 289 -5.14 8.63 -31.46
N GLY A 290 -5.91 9.28 -32.33
CA GLY A 290 -6.57 8.60 -33.44
C GLY A 290 -5.51 7.97 -34.36
N THR A 291 -5.90 6.92 -35.10
CA THR A 291 -4.98 6.27 -36.04
C THR A 291 -4.46 7.23 -37.10
N GLU A 292 -5.30 8.18 -37.52
CA GLU A 292 -4.95 9.28 -38.45
C GLU A 292 -3.95 10.30 -37.86
N GLU A 293 -3.87 10.42 -36.55
CA GLU A 293 -2.93 11.31 -35.85
C GLU A 293 -1.57 10.66 -35.55
N ALA A 294 -1.45 9.33 -35.69
CA ALA A 294 -0.30 8.57 -35.28
C ALA A 294 1.00 9.04 -35.99
N ALA A 295 0.97 9.18 -37.32
CA ALA A 295 2.11 9.70 -38.09
C ALA A 295 2.44 11.16 -37.71
N THR A 296 1.43 11.98 -37.48
CA THR A 296 1.63 13.38 -37.04
C THR A 296 2.27 13.46 -35.66
N ALA A 297 1.90 12.59 -34.73
CA ALA A 297 2.53 12.52 -33.42
C ALA A 297 4.00 12.14 -33.52
N GLY A 298 4.35 11.17 -34.41
CA GLY A 298 5.72 10.79 -34.67
C GLY A 298 6.58 11.95 -35.21
N SER A 299 6.08 12.66 -36.22
CA SER A 299 6.80 13.83 -36.79
C SER A 299 6.94 14.97 -35.78
N GLN A 300 5.91 15.29 -35.01
CA GLN A 300 5.98 16.33 -33.97
C GLN A 300 6.98 15.97 -32.88
N CYS A 301 7.05 14.73 -32.44
CA CYS A 301 8.08 14.29 -31.49
C CYS A 301 9.49 14.50 -32.07
N ALA A 302 9.72 14.14 -33.31
CA ALA A 302 11.01 14.34 -34.01
C ALA A 302 11.38 15.80 -34.12
N GLU A 303 10.46 16.63 -34.63
CA GLU A 303 10.65 18.09 -34.82
C GLU A 303 10.96 18.85 -33.51
N MET A 304 10.31 18.43 -32.40
CA MET A 304 10.52 19.03 -31.09
C MET A 304 11.63 18.36 -30.26
N GLY A 305 12.28 17.32 -30.80
CA GLY A 305 13.31 16.55 -30.09
C GLY A 305 12.80 15.83 -28.85
N ILE A 306 11.53 15.41 -28.84
CA ILE A 306 10.92 14.68 -27.71
C ILE A 306 11.15 13.18 -27.90
N PRO A 307 11.89 12.51 -27.01
CA PRO A 307 12.05 11.07 -27.06
C PRO A 307 10.73 10.33 -26.88
N ILE A 308 10.45 9.32 -27.70
CA ILE A 308 9.33 8.40 -27.51
C ILE A 308 9.84 7.23 -26.68
N ILE A 309 9.45 7.15 -25.39
CA ILE A 309 9.82 6.06 -24.48
C ILE A 309 9.06 4.81 -24.89
N SER A 310 7.75 4.95 -25.07
CA SER A 310 6.91 3.83 -25.49
C SER A 310 5.71 4.30 -26.31
N VAL A 311 5.15 3.37 -27.05
CA VAL A 311 3.81 3.46 -27.65
C VAL A 311 2.95 2.38 -27.03
N TYR A 312 1.71 2.70 -26.67
CA TYR A 312 0.83 1.73 -26.04
C TYR A 312 -0.66 1.97 -26.33
N SER A 313 -1.46 0.94 -26.12
CA SER A 313 -2.91 1.01 -26.06
C SER A 313 -3.47 0.14 -24.93
N HIS A 314 -4.78 -0.11 -24.90
CA HIS A 314 -5.40 -0.90 -23.85
C HIS A 314 -6.48 -1.83 -24.42
N LEU A 315 -6.34 -3.12 -24.15
CA LEU A 315 -7.34 -4.12 -24.53
C LEU A 315 -8.56 -3.97 -23.62
N SER A 316 -9.72 -3.80 -24.23
CA SER A 316 -10.97 -3.46 -23.52
C SER A 316 -11.73 -4.68 -22.99
N ALA A 317 -11.54 -5.85 -23.60
CA ALA A 317 -12.32 -7.05 -23.32
C ALA A 317 -11.46 -8.34 -23.46
N ALA A 318 -10.18 -8.27 -23.10
CA ALA A 318 -9.29 -9.43 -23.23
C ALA A 318 -9.57 -10.55 -22.21
N ASP A 319 -10.40 -10.32 -21.22
CA ASP A 319 -10.91 -11.29 -20.23
C ASP A 319 -12.14 -12.07 -20.72
N ASP A 320 -12.86 -11.58 -21.73
CA ASP A 320 -14.06 -12.21 -22.27
C ASP A 320 -13.75 -12.99 -23.57
N PRO A 321 -13.86 -14.33 -23.58
CA PRO A 321 -13.69 -15.12 -24.80
C PRO A 321 -14.68 -14.76 -25.93
N ALA A 322 -15.86 -14.24 -25.62
CA ALA A 322 -16.83 -13.83 -26.65
C ALA A 322 -16.35 -12.59 -27.42
N ALA A 323 -15.42 -11.82 -26.86
CA ALA A 323 -14.86 -10.61 -27.46
C ALA A 323 -13.48 -10.82 -28.13
N ASP A 324 -13.04 -12.06 -28.36
CA ASP A 324 -11.71 -12.35 -28.92
C ASP A 324 -11.48 -11.70 -30.28
N HIS A 325 -12.49 -11.66 -31.13
CA HIS A 325 -12.42 -10.99 -32.44
C HIS A 325 -12.14 -9.48 -32.28
N HIS A 326 -12.82 -8.82 -31.36
CA HIS A 326 -12.58 -7.40 -31.05
C HIS A 326 -11.17 -7.17 -30.49
N THR A 327 -10.70 -8.06 -29.59
CA THR A 327 -9.36 -8.01 -29.03
C THR A 327 -8.31 -8.14 -30.14
N GLN A 328 -8.50 -9.06 -31.12
CA GLN A 328 -7.59 -9.19 -32.25
C GLN A 328 -7.59 -7.93 -33.14
N GLN A 329 -8.74 -7.34 -33.40
CA GLN A 329 -8.81 -6.05 -34.13
C GLN A 329 -8.05 -4.93 -33.42
N GLN A 330 -8.12 -4.86 -32.08
CA GLN A 330 -7.33 -3.91 -31.31
C GLN A 330 -5.83 -4.13 -31.46
N ILE A 331 -5.38 -5.39 -31.51
CA ILE A 331 -3.97 -5.74 -31.73
C ILE A 331 -3.51 -5.28 -33.13
N ASP A 332 -4.28 -5.55 -34.17
CA ASP A 332 -3.96 -5.21 -35.55
C ASP A 332 -3.87 -3.68 -35.74
N GLN A 333 -4.84 -2.94 -35.19
CA GLN A 333 -4.84 -1.47 -35.21
C GLN A 333 -3.64 -0.88 -34.44
N TYR A 334 -3.28 -1.49 -33.32
CA TYR A 334 -2.13 -1.06 -32.54
C TYR A 334 -0.82 -1.22 -33.33
N VAL A 335 -0.63 -2.35 -34.01
CA VAL A 335 0.56 -2.58 -34.85
C VAL A 335 0.64 -1.54 -35.96
N SER A 336 -0.47 -1.28 -36.67
CA SER A 336 -0.54 -0.24 -37.70
C SER A 336 -0.17 1.15 -37.17
N ALA A 337 -0.72 1.55 -36.02
CA ALA A 337 -0.43 2.84 -35.42
C ALA A 337 1.05 2.98 -35.02
N CYS A 338 1.68 1.92 -34.51
CA CYS A 338 3.12 1.90 -34.22
C CYS A 338 3.97 2.13 -35.48
N GLU A 339 3.60 1.53 -36.61
CA GLU A 339 4.26 1.73 -37.90
C GLU A 339 4.09 3.16 -38.40
N ASP A 340 2.90 3.72 -38.27
CA ASP A 340 2.63 5.10 -38.72
C ASP A 340 3.39 6.12 -37.88
N ILE A 341 3.53 5.93 -36.56
CA ILE A 341 4.41 6.75 -35.71
C ILE A 341 5.85 6.70 -36.20
N ARG A 342 6.38 5.52 -36.55
CA ARG A 342 7.75 5.40 -37.11
C ARG A 342 7.89 6.13 -38.44
N LYS A 343 6.95 5.95 -39.35
CA LYS A 343 6.95 6.65 -40.65
C LYS A 343 6.92 8.18 -40.46
N GLY A 344 6.08 8.67 -39.54
CA GLY A 344 6.03 10.11 -39.23
C GLY A 344 7.35 10.65 -38.68
N TRP A 345 7.98 9.93 -37.77
CA TRP A 345 9.29 10.28 -37.20
C TRP A 345 10.39 10.31 -38.29
N GLU A 346 10.44 9.31 -39.15
CA GLU A 346 11.44 9.22 -40.23
C GLU A 346 11.21 10.30 -41.31
N ALA A 347 9.95 10.60 -41.64
CA ALA A 347 9.58 11.65 -42.56
C ALA A 347 10.01 13.04 -42.12
N ALA A 348 10.16 13.27 -40.82
CA ALA A 348 10.71 14.51 -40.25
C ALA A 348 12.26 14.57 -40.32
N GLY A 349 12.92 13.65 -41.02
CA GLY A 349 14.36 13.62 -41.23
C GLY A 349 15.17 13.05 -40.08
N SER A 350 14.53 12.42 -39.10
CA SER A 350 15.18 11.73 -38.00
C SER A 350 15.56 10.30 -38.39
N GLY A 351 16.60 9.76 -37.76
CA GLY A 351 17.05 8.38 -38.00
C GLY A 351 16.05 7.32 -37.52
N PRO A 352 16.41 6.02 -37.59
CA PRO A 352 15.51 4.96 -37.16
C PRO A 352 15.00 5.14 -35.73
N LEU A 353 13.69 4.95 -35.51
CA LEU A 353 13.04 5.10 -34.22
C LEU A 353 12.85 3.75 -33.53
N SER A 354 13.34 3.64 -32.29
CA SER A 354 13.06 2.53 -31.38
C SER A 354 12.30 3.03 -30.16
N PHE A 355 11.27 2.30 -29.77
CA PHE A 355 10.49 2.56 -28.54
C PHE A 355 9.94 1.23 -27.99
N ILE A 356 9.60 1.23 -26.71
CA ILE A 356 8.96 0.08 -26.05
C ILE A 356 7.51 -0.03 -26.53
N GLN A 357 7.09 -1.20 -26.96
CA GLN A 357 5.71 -1.50 -27.32
C GLN A 357 5.04 -2.27 -26.20
N HIS A 358 3.87 -1.80 -25.73
CA HIS A 358 3.11 -2.52 -24.70
C HIS A 358 1.60 -2.33 -24.86
N LEU A 359 0.89 -3.47 -25.01
CA LEU A 359 -0.56 -3.49 -25.23
C LEU A 359 -1.28 -4.27 -24.14
N ALA A 360 -0.82 -5.47 -23.83
CA ALA A 360 -1.50 -6.40 -22.94
C ALA A 360 -1.62 -5.88 -21.50
N ASN A 361 -2.82 -5.97 -20.94
CA ASN A 361 -3.12 -5.97 -19.51
C ASN A 361 -2.96 -7.40 -18.94
N THR A 362 -3.30 -7.65 -17.66
CA THR A 362 -3.19 -8.98 -17.03
C THR A 362 -3.85 -10.08 -17.86
N ALA A 363 -5.12 -9.93 -18.23
CA ALA A 363 -5.85 -10.91 -19.01
C ALA A 363 -5.29 -11.06 -20.43
N GLY A 364 -4.96 -9.94 -21.08
CA GLY A 364 -4.34 -9.95 -22.41
C GLY A 364 -2.98 -10.63 -22.41
N ALA A 365 -2.19 -10.46 -21.37
CA ALA A 365 -0.89 -11.13 -21.24
C ALA A 365 -1.01 -12.66 -21.10
N ALA A 366 -2.06 -13.13 -20.43
CA ALA A 366 -2.33 -14.56 -20.29
C ALA A 366 -2.89 -15.16 -21.58
N ARG A 367 -3.93 -14.55 -22.17
CA ARG A 367 -4.72 -15.13 -23.26
C ARG A 367 -4.19 -14.84 -24.68
N PHE A 368 -3.44 -13.74 -24.88
CA PHE A 368 -2.95 -13.28 -26.18
C PHE A 368 -1.44 -13.11 -26.20
N PRO A 369 -0.64 -14.20 -26.32
CA PRO A 369 0.82 -14.11 -26.33
C PRO A 369 1.37 -13.13 -27.38
N GLN A 370 0.69 -12.97 -28.53
CA GLN A 370 1.06 -12.03 -29.60
C GLN A 370 0.92 -10.56 -29.17
N ALA A 371 0.14 -10.25 -28.14
CA ALA A 371 -0.04 -8.89 -27.61
C ALA A 371 0.98 -8.49 -26.52
N ARG A 372 1.88 -9.38 -26.13
CA ARG A 372 2.87 -9.12 -25.08
C ARG A 372 3.93 -8.11 -25.50
N PHE A 373 4.30 -8.06 -26.77
CA PHE A 373 5.32 -7.20 -27.36
C PHE A 373 6.59 -7.12 -26.50
N ASP A 374 7.07 -5.88 -26.19
CA ASP A 374 8.30 -5.67 -25.41
C ASP A 374 8.05 -5.67 -23.89
N MET A 375 6.83 -5.32 -23.45
CA MET A 375 6.45 -5.19 -22.04
C MET A 375 4.96 -5.46 -21.85
N VAL A 376 4.57 -5.93 -20.66
CA VAL A 376 3.16 -6.10 -20.28
C VAL A 376 2.82 -5.25 -19.06
N ARG A 377 1.53 -4.91 -18.91
CA ARG A 377 1.04 -4.15 -17.75
C ARG A 377 0.22 -5.06 -16.85
N ILE A 378 0.76 -5.37 -15.67
CA ILE A 378 0.09 -6.23 -14.69
C ILE A 378 -0.47 -5.37 -13.55
N GLY A 379 -1.78 -5.46 -13.36
CA GLY A 379 -2.50 -4.83 -12.26
C GLY A 379 -2.95 -5.88 -11.25
N LEU A 380 -4.19 -6.29 -11.36
CA LEU A 380 -4.86 -7.20 -10.40
C LEU A 380 -4.09 -8.51 -10.18
N GLY A 381 -3.39 -9.02 -11.20
CA GLY A 381 -2.55 -10.21 -11.10
C GLY A 381 -1.44 -10.09 -10.05
N LEU A 382 -0.85 -8.90 -9.84
CA LEU A 382 0.12 -8.68 -8.77
C LEU A 382 -0.52 -8.84 -7.38
N TYR A 383 -1.80 -8.51 -7.26
CA TYR A 383 -2.57 -8.66 -6.01
C TYR A 383 -3.13 -10.08 -5.81
N GLY A 384 -2.79 -11.00 -6.73
CA GLY A 384 -3.19 -12.41 -6.65
C GLY A 384 -4.61 -12.70 -7.10
N LEU A 385 -5.17 -11.84 -7.95
CA LEU A 385 -6.53 -11.94 -8.47
C LEU A 385 -6.51 -11.98 -10.00
N ASP A 386 -7.30 -12.86 -10.61
CA ASP A 386 -7.39 -12.99 -12.06
C ASP A 386 -8.83 -12.95 -12.55
N ALA A 387 -9.19 -11.85 -13.23
CA ALA A 387 -10.53 -11.71 -13.82
C ALA A 387 -10.78 -12.67 -15.01
N SER A 388 -9.72 -13.17 -15.65
CA SER A 388 -9.83 -14.10 -16.78
C SER A 388 -9.91 -15.57 -16.34
N GLY A 389 -9.53 -15.89 -15.10
CA GLY A 389 -9.48 -17.26 -14.59
C GLY A 389 -8.45 -18.16 -15.29
N THR A 390 -7.47 -17.57 -15.98
CA THR A 390 -6.51 -18.31 -16.82
C THR A 390 -5.12 -18.42 -16.20
N THR A 391 -4.83 -17.67 -15.12
CA THR A 391 -3.53 -17.67 -14.45
C THR A 391 -3.59 -18.52 -13.19
N GLU A 392 -3.09 -19.75 -13.27
CA GLU A 392 -3.01 -20.63 -12.10
C GLU A 392 -1.85 -20.24 -11.18
N GLY A 393 -2.01 -20.52 -9.88
CA GLY A 393 -0.94 -20.35 -8.88
C GLY A 393 -0.82 -18.94 -8.29
N LEU A 394 -1.71 -18.02 -8.63
CA LEU A 394 -1.78 -16.70 -7.98
C LEU A 394 -2.21 -16.83 -6.52
N LEU A 395 -1.60 -16.02 -5.65
CA LEU A 395 -1.88 -15.98 -4.22
C LEU A 395 -2.47 -14.61 -3.85
N PRO A 396 -3.73 -14.50 -3.39
CA PRO A 396 -4.28 -13.25 -2.91
C PRO A 396 -3.40 -12.64 -1.80
N ILE A 397 -2.95 -11.39 -2.00
CA ILE A 397 -2.05 -10.73 -1.03
C ILE A 397 -2.80 -10.08 0.12
N GLY A 398 -4.10 -9.81 -0.06
CA GLY A 398 -4.90 -9.01 0.86
C GLY A 398 -5.84 -9.84 1.71
N ARG A 399 -5.85 -9.60 3.03
CA ARG A 399 -6.84 -10.12 3.97
C ARG A 399 -7.44 -8.98 4.76
N PHE A 400 -8.74 -8.72 4.58
CA PHE A 400 -9.49 -7.69 5.28
C PHE A 400 -10.33 -8.34 6.38
N HIS A 401 -10.06 -7.98 7.62
CA HIS A 401 -10.70 -8.61 8.77
C HIS A 401 -10.96 -7.61 9.91
N THR A 402 -11.85 -8.00 10.80
CA THR A 402 -12.24 -7.25 12.00
C THR A 402 -12.45 -8.21 13.17
N ARG A 403 -13.00 -7.71 14.29
CA ARG A 403 -13.35 -8.52 15.46
C ARG A 403 -14.78 -8.26 15.88
N ILE A 404 -15.41 -9.27 16.51
CA ILE A 404 -16.72 -9.11 17.13
C ILE A 404 -16.62 -8.10 18.27
N SER A 405 -17.39 -7.01 18.19
CA SER A 405 -17.44 -5.98 19.24
C SER A 405 -18.56 -6.23 20.26
N HIS A 406 -19.64 -6.86 19.85
CA HIS A 406 -20.78 -7.17 20.69
C HIS A 406 -21.60 -8.32 20.15
N ILE A 407 -22.35 -9.02 21.01
CA ILE A 407 -23.26 -10.11 20.64
C ILE A 407 -24.61 -9.88 21.30
N HIS A 408 -25.69 -10.01 20.52
CA HIS A 408 -27.09 -9.92 20.98
C HIS A 408 -27.85 -11.19 20.61
N ASP A 409 -28.72 -11.62 21.53
CA ASP A 409 -29.80 -12.58 21.23
C ASP A 409 -31.04 -11.79 20.84
N VAL A 410 -31.57 -12.05 19.63
CA VAL A 410 -32.72 -11.34 19.06
C VAL A 410 -33.91 -12.28 18.99
N PRO A 411 -35.02 -12.00 19.70
CA PRO A 411 -36.25 -12.81 19.67
C PRO A 411 -36.90 -12.85 18.29
N PRO A 412 -37.75 -13.88 18.03
CA PRO A 412 -38.53 -13.92 16.80
C PRO A 412 -39.40 -12.69 16.60
N GLY A 413 -39.44 -12.16 15.37
CA GLY A 413 -40.25 -11.00 14.99
C GLY A 413 -39.59 -9.65 15.27
N GLU A 414 -38.53 -9.59 16.07
CA GLU A 414 -37.79 -8.35 16.28
C GLU A 414 -36.89 -8.01 15.07
N ALA A 415 -36.75 -6.71 14.83
CA ALA A 415 -36.00 -6.21 13.70
C ALA A 415 -34.57 -5.85 14.07
N VAL A 416 -33.63 -6.08 13.12
CA VAL A 416 -32.21 -5.72 13.27
C VAL A 416 -31.86 -4.56 12.33
N GLY A 417 -31.18 -3.55 12.86
CA GLY A 417 -30.61 -2.44 12.10
C GLY A 417 -31.61 -1.38 11.65
N TYR A 418 -31.11 -0.45 10.83
CA TYR A 418 -31.87 0.69 10.35
C TYR A 418 -33.09 0.31 9.51
N GLY A 419 -34.19 1.03 9.71
CA GLY A 419 -35.43 0.87 8.96
C GLY A 419 -36.29 -0.30 9.40
N ALA A 420 -35.87 -1.08 10.39
CA ALA A 420 -36.60 -2.20 10.99
C ALA A 420 -37.15 -3.21 9.96
N LYS A 421 -36.41 -3.44 8.87
CA LYS A 421 -36.83 -4.28 7.74
C LYS A 421 -36.38 -5.74 7.87
N ASP A 422 -35.24 -5.99 8.54
CA ASP A 422 -34.70 -7.31 8.71
C ASP A 422 -35.32 -7.99 9.95
N LYS A 423 -36.26 -8.89 9.73
CA LYS A 423 -36.95 -9.65 10.76
C LYS A 423 -36.86 -11.14 10.46
N SER A 424 -36.78 -11.95 11.51
CA SER A 424 -36.80 -13.42 11.41
C SER A 424 -37.96 -14.01 12.20
N GLY A 425 -38.54 -15.06 11.71
CA GLY A 425 -39.52 -15.88 12.43
C GLY A 425 -38.90 -16.78 13.51
N HIS A 426 -37.57 -16.84 13.58
CA HIS A 426 -36.80 -17.65 14.51
C HIS A 426 -35.87 -16.78 15.36
N PRO A 427 -35.51 -17.20 16.60
CA PRO A 427 -34.51 -16.51 17.38
C PRO A 427 -33.17 -16.51 16.65
N ARG A 428 -32.47 -15.38 16.72
CA ARG A 428 -31.14 -15.21 16.10
C ARG A 428 -30.14 -14.74 17.15
N ARG A 429 -28.89 -15.18 16.99
CA ARG A 429 -27.74 -14.64 17.70
C ARG A 429 -26.92 -13.78 16.73
N ILE A 430 -26.83 -12.50 17.00
CA ILE A 430 -26.27 -11.49 16.08
C ILE A 430 -24.98 -10.92 16.65
N ALA A 431 -23.92 -10.96 15.86
CA ALA A 431 -22.66 -10.27 16.15
C ALA A 431 -22.60 -8.89 15.48
N THR A 432 -22.24 -7.88 16.25
CA THR A 432 -21.94 -6.53 15.75
C THR A 432 -20.45 -6.42 15.50
N LEU A 433 -20.08 -5.88 14.34
CA LEU A 433 -18.71 -5.71 13.85
C LEU A 433 -18.42 -4.23 13.62
N PRO A 434 -17.26 -3.70 14.05
CA PRO A 434 -16.85 -2.32 13.83
C PRO A 434 -16.22 -2.16 12.43
N VAL A 435 -16.94 -2.57 11.40
CA VAL A 435 -16.61 -2.40 9.99
C VAL A 435 -17.85 -2.01 9.21
N GLY A 436 -17.81 -0.86 8.56
CA GLY A 436 -18.92 -0.32 7.80
C GLY A 436 -18.51 0.22 6.43
N TYR A 437 -19.42 0.98 5.78
CA TYR A 437 -19.10 1.48 4.43
C TYR A 437 -18.02 2.58 4.44
N ALA A 438 -17.77 3.22 5.57
CA ALA A 438 -16.65 4.14 5.74
C ALA A 438 -15.30 3.41 5.92
N ASP A 439 -15.31 2.07 6.10
CA ASP A 439 -14.13 1.22 6.15
C ASP A 439 -13.89 0.45 4.85
N GLY A 440 -14.81 0.57 3.90
CA GLY A 440 -14.71 -0.10 2.60
C GLY A 440 -15.69 -1.26 2.39
N LEU A 441 -16.45 -1.69 3.41
CA LEU A 441 -17.50 -2.70 3.23
C LEU A 441 -18.69 -2.06 2.50
N PRO A 442 -19.03 -2.46 1.25
CA PRO A 442 -20.10 -1.83 0.50
C PRO A 442 -21.45 -1.85 1.25
N ARG A 443 -22.20 -0.74 1.19
CA ARG A 443 -23.54 -0.71 1.79
C ARG A 443 -24.47 -1.77 1.20
N ALA A 444 -24.26 -2.09 -0.07
CA ALA A 444 -25.00 -3.13 -0.79
C ALA A 444 -24.78 -4.55 -0.22
N ALA A 445 -23.71 -4.77 0.56
CA ALA A 445 -23.41 -6.05 1.21
C ALA A 445 -24.38 -6.43 2.34
N GLY A 446 -25.23 -5.50 2.80
CA GLY A 446 -26.20 -5.76 3.86
C GLY A 446 -27.41 -6.58 3.43
N MET A 447 -28.33 -6.84 4.38
CA MET A 447 -29.59 -7.55 4.17
C MET A 447 -29.41 -9.00 3.66
N GLY A 448 -28.40 -9.70 4.16
CA GLY A 448 -28.13 -11.09 3.79
C GLY A 448 -27.44 -11.29 2.44
N LYS A 449 -27.11 -10.22 1.71
CA LYS A 449 -26.52 -10.34 0.37
C LYS A 449 -25.08 -10.86 0.40
N ALA A 450 -24.27 -10.36 1.34
CA ALA A 450 -22.91 -10.86 1.54
C ALA A 450 -22.82 -11.73 2.79
N SER A 451 -21.81 -12.59 2.82
CA SER A 451 -21.47 -13.38 4.00
C SER A 451 -20.01 -13.13 4.36
N LEU A 452 -19.76 -12.95 5.66
CA LEU A 452 -18.43 -12.85 6.23
C LEU A 452 -18.05 -14.18 6.89
N PHE A 453 -16.77 -14.43 7.15
CA PHE A 453 -16.32 -15.69 7.71
C PHE A 453 -15.99 -15.54 9.21
N ALA A 454 -16.66 -16.32 10.05
CA ALA A 454 -16.46 -16.35 11.50
C ALA A 454 -16.71 -17.75 12.05
N GLY A 455 -15.97 -18.18 13.06
CA GLY A 455 -16.18 -19.46 13.73
C GLY A 455 -16.18 -20.67 12.79
N GLY A 456 -15.37 -20.62 11.72
CA GLY A 456 -15.22 -21.72 10.77
C GLY A 456 -16.27 -21.76 9.64
N ARG A 457 -17.19 -20.79 9.53
CA ARG A 457 -18.21 -20.78 8.46
C ARG A 457 -18.55 -19.38 7.95
N LYS A 458 -19.22 -19.32 6.79
CA LYS A 458 -19.81 -18.11 6.24
C LYS A 458 -21.05 -17.70 7.03
N CYS A 459 -21.09 -16.45 7.50
CA CYS A 459 -22.15 -15.82 8.29
C CYS A 459 -22.77 -14.69 7.47
N PRO A 460 -24.08 -14.75 7.14
CA PRO A 460 -24.71 -13.72 6.34
C PRO A 460 -24.81 -12.40 7.12
N THR A 461 -24.73 -11.29 6.41
CA THR A 461 -25.00 -9.97 6.97
C THR A 461 -26.48 -9.84 7.36
N VAL A 462 -26.74 -9.08 8.43
CA VAL A 462 -28.09 -8.85 8.94
C VAL A 462 -28.36 -7.36 8.99
N GLY A 463 -29.52 -6.94 8.50
CA GLY A 463 -29.84 -5.52 8.38
C GLY A 463 -28.92 -4.76 7.42
N PRO A 464 -29.10 -3.44 7.26
CA PRO A 464 -28.25 -2.62 6.42
C PRO A 464 -26.84 -2.49 7.01
N VAL A 465 -25.80 -2.45 6.16
CA VAL A 465 -24.46 -2.01 6.58
C VAL A 465 -24.53 -0.54 6.95
N CYS A 466 -24.02 -0.20 8.15
CA CYS A 466 -23.95 1.17 8.66
C CYS A 466 -22.65 1.87 8.26
N MET A 467 -22.46 3.14 8.67
CA MET A 467 -21.23 3.88 8.38
C MET A 467 -19.99 3.20 8.97
N ASP A 468 -20.06 2.88 10.27
CA ASP A 468 -18.93 2.39 11.06
C ASP A 468 -19.20 1.00 11.65
N GLY A 469 -20.17 0.26 11.15
CA GLY A 469 -20.50 -1.06 11.65
C GLY A 469 -21.43 -1.86 10.74
N CYS A 470 -21.43 -3.17 10.93
CA CYS A 470 -22.40 -4.09 10.34
C CYS A 470 -22.72 -5.21 11.33
N MET A 471 -23.71 -6.01 11.03
CA MET A 471 -24.14 -7.14 11.82
C MET A 471 -24.12 -8.41 10.96
N ILE A 472 -23.80 -9.55 11.58
CA ILE A 472 -23.84 -10.88 10.97
C ILE A 472 -24.60 -11.86 11.85
N ASP A 473 -25.25 -12.83 11.23
CA ASP A 473 -25.94 -13.93 11.93
C ASP A 473 -24.93 -15.02 12.32
N ILE A 474 -24.74 -15.19 13.61
CA ILE A 474 -23.87 -16.21 14.22
C ILE A 474 -24.66 -17.29 14.95
N THR A 475 -25.96 -17.46 14.65
CA THR A 475 -26.83 -18.42 15.30
C THR A 475 -26.24 -19.85 15.17
N GLY A 476 -26.10 -20.54 16.29
CA GLY A 476 -25.50 -21.87 16.36
C GLY A 476 -23.99 -21.89 16.25
N LEU A 477 -23.30 -20.74 16.39
CA LEU A 477 -21.84 -20.67 16.52
C LEU A 477 -21.41 -20.42 17.95
N GLU A 478 -20.33 -21.07 18.34
CA GLU A 478 -19.64 -20.81 19.62
C GLU A 478 -18.52 -19.79 19.39
N VAL A 479 -18.91 -18.52 19.26
CA VAL A 479 -18.00 -17.39 19.15
C VAL A 479 -18.27 -16.37 20.24
N GLN A 480 -17.27 -15.57 20.56
CA GLN A 480 -17.31 -14.57 21.64
C GLN A 480 -16.83 -13.20 21.14
N VAL A 481 -17.09 -12.17 21.96
CA VAL A 481 -16.55 -10.81 21.72
C VAL A 481 -15.02 -10.89 21.68
N GLY A 482 -14.44 -10.24 20.65
CA GLY A 482 -13.00 -10.27 20.38
C GLY A 482 -12.58 -11.29 19.32
N ASP A 483 -13.41 -12.27 18.98
CA ASP A 483 -13.09 -13.24 17.93
C ASP A 483 -12.98 -12.59 16.57
N SER A 484 -12.09 -13.13 15.72
CA SER A 484 -11.81 -12.62 14.39
C SER A 484 -12.93 -12.93 13.42
N VAL A 485 -13.26 -11.95 12.58
CA VAL A 485 -14.18 -12.09 11.45
C VAL A 485 -13.48 -11.63 10.19
N GLU A 486 -13.39 -12.49 9.19
CA GLU A 486 -12.81 -12.17 7.90
C GLU A 486 -13.90 -11.62 6.96
N VAL A 487 -13.66 -10.42 6.43
CA VAL A 487 -14.54 -9.80 5.43
C VAL A 487 -14.24 -10.37 4.05
N PHE A 488 -12.94 -10.44 3.71
CA PHE A 488 -12.41 -11.24 2.61
C PHE A 488 -10.95 -11.62 2.91
N GLY A 489 -10.49 -12.73 2.32
CA GLY A 489 -9.14 -13.24 2.53
C GLY A 489 -9.01 -14.73 2.17
N ASP A 490 -8.43 -15.51 3.07
CA ASP A 490 -8.13 -16.92 2.79
C ASP A 490 -9.39 -17.84 2.81
N HIS A 491 -10.47 -17.43 3.50
CA HIS A 491 -11.69 -18.23 3.67
C HIS A 491 -12.93 -17.60 3.03
N ALA A 492 -12.92 -16.32 2.77
CA ALA A 492 -13.98 -15.58 2.11
C ALA A 492 -13.38 -14.87 0.88
N ALA A 493 -13.65 -15.37 -0.31
CA ALA A 493 -13.11 -14.78 -1.53
C ALA A 493 -13.64 -13.37 -1.75
N ILE A 494 -12.77 -12.44 -2.17
CA ILE A 494 -13.16 -11.06 -2.50
C ILE A 494 -14.14 -11.03 -3.68
N GLU A 495 -14.05 -12.01 -4.57
CA GLU A 495 -14.95 -12.21 -5.70
C GLU A 495 -16.38 -12.48 -5.24
N ASP A 496 -16.59 -13.23 -4.15
CA ASP A 496 -17.91 -13.47 -3.57
C ASP A 496 -18.54 -12.16 -3.09
N LEU A 497 -17.75 -11.31 -2.41
CA LEU A 497 -18.20 -9.99 -1.95
C LEU A 497 -18.50 -9.06 -3.12
N ALA A 498 -17.67 -9.07 -4.16
CA ALA A 498 -17.88 -8.28 -5.37
C ALA A 498 -19.16 -8.70 -6.09
N ALA A 499 -19.36 -9.99 -6.31
CA ALA A 499 -20.58 -10.54 -6.91
C ALA A 499 -21.84 -10.23 -6.09
N ALA A 500 -21.78 -10.37 -4.76
CA ALA A 500 -22.89 -10.07 -3.85
C ALA A 500 -23.31 -8.59 -3.87
N THR A 501 -22.43 -7.71 -4.31
CA THR A 501 -22.63 -6.26 -4.35
C THR A 501 -22.70 -5.67 -5.75
N ASP A 502 -22.78 -6.53 -6.77
CA ASP A 502 -22.89 -6.17 -8.19
C ASP A 502 -21.73 -5.27 -8.66
N THR A 503 -20.50 -5.69 -8.31
CA THR A 503 -19.27 -4.98 -8.65
C THR A 503 -18.12 -5.94 -8.93
N ILE A 504 -16.90 -5.41 -9.04
CA ILE A 504 -15.67 -6.14 -9.36
C ILE A 504 -14.64 -6.04 -8.21
N PRO A 505 -13.72 -7.01 -8.07
CA PRO A 505 -12.69 -7.00 -7.01
C PRO A 505 -11.86 -5.72 -6.96
N TYR A 506 -11.59 -5.08 -8.11
CA TYR A 506 -10.91 -3.78 -8.18
C TYR A 506 -11.59 -2.71 -7.32
N GLU A 507 -12.92 -2.61 -7.41
CA GLU A 507 -13.68 -1.61 -6.67
C GLU A 507 -13.66 -1.91 -5.17
N ILE A 508 -13.79 -3.18 -4.79
CA ILE A 508 -13.73 -3.58 -3.37
C ILE A 508 -12.40 -3.18 -2.75
N LEU A 509 -11.27 -3.49 -3.42
CA LEU A 509 -9.94 -3.12 -2.93
C LEU A 509 -9.77 -1.60 -2.82
N CYS A 510 -10.10 -0.86 -3.89
CA CYS A 510 -9.93 0.60 -3.93
C CYS A 510 -10.82 1.34 -2.93
N ARG A 511 -11.91 0.72 -2.44
CA ARG A 511 -12.80 1.29 -1.42
C ARG A 511 -12.20 1.31 -0.02
N ILE A 512 -11.16 0.52 0.27
CA ILE A 512 -10.53 0.49 1.60
C ILE A 512 -9.80 1.82 1.84
N PRO A 513 -10.32 2.70 2.71
CA PRO A 513 -9.78 4.04 2.91
C PRO A 513 -8.53 4.02 3.79
N GLN A 514 -7.81 5.14 3.81
CA GLN A 514 -6.57 5.26 4.59
C GLN A 514 -6.78 5.12 6.12
N ARG A 515 -8.01 5.31 6.62
CA ARG A 515 -8.32 5.12 8.05
C ARG A 515 -8.21 3.66 8.50
N VAL A 516 -8.40 2.71 7.58
CA VAL A 516 -8.16 1.28 7.85
C VAL A 516 -6.67 1.03 7.92
N ARG A 517 -6.21 0.46 9.01
CA ARG A 517 -4.80 0.14 9.21
C ARG A 517 -4.35 -0.96 8.24
N ARG A 518 -3.22 -0.72 7.53
CA ARG A 518 -2.52 -1.74 6.74
C ARG A 518 -1.41 -2.35 7.57
N ARG A 519 -1.37 -3.69 7.62
CA ARG A 519 -0.23 -4.42 8.18
C ARG A 519 0.48 -5.18 7.07
N HIS A 520 1.78 -5.03 7.00
CA HIS A 520 2.59 -5.71 6.01
C HIS A 520 3.19 -6.97 6.63
N LEU A 521 2.86 -8.12 6.05
CA LEU A 521 3.34 -9.43 6.43
C LEU A 521 4.37 -9.91 5.40
N ARG A 522 5.21 -10.86 5.79
CA ARG A 522 6.08 -11.62 4.88
C ARG A 522 6.02 -13.08 5.34
N THR A 523 5.10 -13.82 4.75
CA THR A 523 4.94 -15.25 5.02
C THR A 523 5.65 -16.09 3.95
#